data_708bf9e1f532fb8b127f858824167671
#
_entry.id   708bf9e1f532fb8b127f858824167671
#
_cell.length_a   1.000
_cell.length_b   1.000
_cell.length_c   1.000
_cell.angle_alpha   90.00
_cell.angle_beta   90.00
_cell.angle_gamma   90.00
#
_symmetry.space_group_name_H-M   'P 1'
#
loop_
_entity.id
_entity.type
_entity.pdbx_description
1 polymer ?
#
loop_
_entity_poly.entity_id
_entity_poly.type
_entity_poly.pdbx_seq_one_letter_code
_entity_poly.pdbx_strand_id
1 'polypeptide(L)'
;MKHLTILTGASRGMGLAMAQQLMGANARLLCLSRHTNSALGQEAARTGTQLEQWTADLAESAPVAERLRLWLQALDPATLASATLINNAGVISELVPLRQAQADDLAHALRVGLEAPMALTAAFLSATQTWPLPRKVLNISSGLGRRAMASSSAYCAAKAGMDHFTRCLALEEALVPHGAKVCSLAPGVIDTDMQSQLRSADASSFPDQSAFASLHSNGQLTSTEDAARRVLAYLQRTDFGDLPVADVRG
;
A
#
# COMPACT_ATOMS: atom_id res chain seq x y z
N MET A 1 14.83 3.20 -20.84
CA MET A 1 13.48 2.75 -20.48
C MET A 1 13.24 3.10 -19.01
N LYS A 2 12.02 3.45 -18.62
CA LYS A 2 11.65 3.87 -17.26
C LYS A 2 11.02 2.71 -16.48
N HIS A 3 11.22 2.70 -15.16
CA HIS A 3 10.46 1.84 -14.24
C HIS A 3 9.23 2.61 -13.75
N LEU A 4 8.04 2.19 -14.18
CA LEU A 4 6.78 2.79 -13.73
C LEU A 4 6.41 2.25 -12.35
N THR A 5 6.16 3.14 -11.39
CA THR A 5 5.56 2.78 -10.10
C THR A 5 4.36 3.68 -9.81
N ILE A 6 3.22 3.05 -9.54
CA ILE A 6 2.02 3.69 -8.99
C ILE A 6 2.01 3.40 -7.49
N LEU A 7 1.96 4.46 -6.66
CA LEU A 7 2.04 4.34 -5.20
C LEU A 7 0.91 5.10 -4.53
N THR A 8 0.09 4.40 -3.75
CA THR A 8 -0.96 5.04 -2.95
C THR A 8 -0.46 5.44 -1.56
N GLY A 9 -0.96 6.57 -1.02
CA GLY A 9 -0.59 7.06 0.30
C GLY A 9 0.84 7.62 0.39
N ALA A 10 1.33 8.27 -0.67
CA ALA A 10 2.71 8.75 -0.79
C ALA A 10 3.00 10.10 -0.11
N SER A 11 2.01 10.76 0.50
CA SER A 11 2.19 12.13 1.03
C SER A 11 2.89 12.19 2.39
N ARG A 12 2.96 11.07 3.13
CA ARG A 12 3.59 10.98 4.47
C ARG A 12 4.00 9.54 4.83
N GLY A 13 4.67 9.40 5.96
CA GLY A 13 5.03 8.10 6.54
C GLY A 13 5.82 7.19 5.60
N MET A 14 5.60 5.89 5.68
CA MET A 14 6.30 4.90 4.85
C MET A 14 6.07 5.12 3.35
N GLY A 15 4.88 5.56 2.95
CA GLY A 15 4.59 5.85 1.54
C GLY A 15 5.46 6.99 0.99
N LEU A 16 5.66 8.06 1.76
CA LEU A 16 6.59 9.14 1.40
C LEU A 16 8.02 8.62 1.30
N ALA A 17 8.46 7.86 2.29
CA ALA A 17 9.81 7.28 2.28
C ALA A 17 10.03 6.32 1.10
N MET A 18 9.01 5.52 0.72
CA MET A 18 9.08 4.70 -0.50
C MET A 18 9.17 5.56 -1.76
N ALA A 19 8.34 6.61 -1.88
CA ALA A 19 8.39 7.50 -3.04
C ALA A 19 9.78 8.12 -3.21
N GLN A 20 10.38 8.61 -2.12
CA GLN A 20 11.74 9.19 -2.13
C GLN A 20 12.80 8.16 -2.55
N GLN A 21 12.74 6.93 -2.01
CA GLN A 21 13.72 5.88 -2.32
C GLN A 21 13.57 5.30 -3.74
N LEU A 22 12.39 5.46 -4.37
CA LEU A 22 12.13 5.05 -5.75
C LEU A 22 12.59 6.10 -6.78
N MET A 23 12.99 7.30 -6.35
CA MET A 23 13.40 8.36 -7.27
C MET A 23 14.74 8.08 -7.94
N GLY A 24 14.87 8.52 -9.18
CA GLY A 24 16.07 8.41 -10.00
C GLY A 24 15.78 8.69 -11.47
N ALA A 25 16.83 8.86 -12.27
CA ALA A 25 16.71 9.21 -13.68
C ALA A 25 15.89 8.21 -14.51
N ASN A 26 15.81 6.95 -14.08
CA ASN A 26 15.04 5.90 -14.74
C ASN A 26 13.67 5.65 -14.08
N ALA A 27 13.25 6.48 -13.15
CA ALA A 27 11.95 6.35 -12.47
C ALA A 27 10.86 7.17 -13.17
N ARG A 28 9.66 6.57 -13.23
CA ARG A 28 8.40 7.24 -13.48
C ARG A 28 7.44 6.90 -12.35
N LEU A 29 7.08 7.89 -11.54
CA LEU A 29 6.23 7.71 -10.37
C LEU A 29 4.89 8.40 -10.56
N LEU A 30 3.81 7.68 -10.25
CA LEU A 30 2.48 8.22 -10.02
C LEU A 30 2.12 8.04 -8.55
N CYS A 31 2.01 9.12 -7.80
CA CYS A 31 1.67 9.13 -6.39
C CYS A 31 0.21 9.56 -6.19
N LEU A 32 -0.61 8.70 -5.55
CA LEU A 32 -2.01 8.98 -5.24
C LEU A 32 -2.17 9.22 -3.74
N SER A 33 -2.67 10.38 -3.35
CA SER A 33 -2.89 10.75 -1.94
C SER A 33 -3.96 11.82 -1.83
N ARG A 34 -4.56 11.99 -0.66
CA ARG A 34 -5.51 13.09 -0.39
C ARG A 34 -4.86 14.47 -0.50
N HIS A 35 -3.56 14.55 -0.30
CA HIS A 35 -2.77 15.78 -0.42
C HIS A 35 -1.50 15.49 -1.20
N THR A 36 -1.07 16.43 -2.03
CA THR A 36 0.25 16.39 -2.67
C THR A 36 1.33 16.76 -1.66
N ASN A 37 2.57 16.38 -1.96
CA ASN A 37 3.74 16.76 -1.18
C ASN A 37 4.72 17.53 -2.08
N SER A 38 4.93 18.83 -1.78
CA SER A 38 5.78 19.70 -2.59
C SER A 38 7.25 19.29 -2.56
N ALA A 39 7.72 18.72 -1.43
CA ALA A 39 9.09 18.24 -1.32
C ALA A 39 9.38 17.08 -2.29
N LEU A 40 8.39 16.21 -2.58
CA LEU A 40 8.54 15.19 -3.62
C LEU A 40 8.74 15.79 -5.00
N GLY A 41 8.06 16.91 -5.32
CA GLY A 41 8.23 17.61 -6.60
C GLY A 41 9.65 18.18 -6.76
N GLN A 42 10.20 18.78 -5.70
CA GLN A 42 11.57 19.32 -5.68
C GLN A 42 12.59 18.19 -5.84
N GLU A 43 12.42 17.10 -5.11
CA GLU A 43 13.31 15.94 -5.18
C GLU A 43 13.26 15.25 -6.55
N ALA A 44 12.08 15.14 -7.15
CA ALA A 44 11.90 14.59 -8.49
C ALA A 44 12.65 15.41 -9.54
N ALA A 45 12.59 16.75 -9.46
CA ALA A 45 13.35 17.63 -10.34
C ALA A 45 14.86 17.44 -10.18
N ARG A 46 15.33 17.29 -8.92
CA ARG A 46 16.77 17.07 -8.61
C ARG A 46 17.28 15.72 -9.12
N THR A 47 16.46 14.68 -9.07
CA THR A 47 16.84 13.30 -9.44
C THR A 47 16.56 12.95 -10.90
N GLY A 48 15.87 13.81 -11.66
CA GLY A 48 15.40 13.55 -13.02
C GLY A 48 14.25 12.54 -13.09
N THR A 49 13.50 12.35 -12.00
CA THR A 49 12.33 11.47 -11.91
C THR A 49 11.15 12.10 -12.65
N GLN A 50 10.46 11.32 -13.47
CA GLN A 50 9.15 11.71 -13.98
C GLN A 50 8.11 11.47 -12.87
N LEU A 51 7.65 12.53 -12.22
CA LEU A 51 6.69 12.44 -11.10
C LEU A 51 5.36 13.09 -11.50
N GLU A 52 4.28 12.34 -11.28
CA GLU A 52 2.91 12.86 -11.21
C GLU A 52 2.35 12.65 -9.81
N GLN A 53 1.64 13.65 -9.27
CA GLN A 53 0.94 13.54 -8.00
C GLN A 53 -0.55 13.81 -8.22
N TRP A 54 -1.39 12.85 -7.87
CA TRP A 54 -2.84 13.01 -7.95
C TRP A 54 -3.44 13.20 -6.56
N THR A 55 -4.22 14.25 -6.40
CA THR A 55 -5.15 14.35 -5.27
C THR A 55 -6.30 13.39 -5.52
N ALA A 56 -6.45 12.40 -4.64
CA ALA A 56 -7.44 11.34 -4.73
C ALA A 56 -7.87 10.86 -3.34
N ASP A 57 -9.17 10.77 -3.12
CA ASP A 57 -9.73 10.08 -1.95
C ASP A 57 -10.03 8.63 -2.36
N LEU A 58 -9.37 7.69 -1.71
CA LEU A 58 -9.56 6.27 -1.99
C LEU A 58 -10.83 5.69 -1.37
N ALA A 59 -11.56 6.45 -0.55
CA ALA A 59 -12.93 6.09 -0.17
C ALA A 59 -13.89 6.17 -1.38
N GLU A 60 -13.52 6.92 -2.41
CA GLU A 60 -14.20 7.00 -3.70
C GLU A 60 -13.39 6.23 -4.76
N SER A 61 -13.24 4.91 -4.55
CA SER A 61 -12.32 4.06 -5.30
C SER A 61 -12.63 3.96 -6.80
N ALA A 62 -13.89 3.90 -7.18
CA ALA A 62 -14.31 3.66 -8.57
C ALA A 62 -13.86 4.74 -9.56
N PRO A 63 -14.10 6.06 -9.34
CA PRO A 63 -13.61 7.10 -10.23
C PRO A 63 -12.08 7.18 -10.26
N VAL A 64 -11.40 6.88 -9.15
CA VAL A 64 -9.93 6.85 -9.11
C VAL A 64 -9.37 5.69 -9.94
N ALA A 65 -9.99 4.50 -9.83
CA ALA A 65 -9.62 3.33 -10.62
C ALA A 65 -9.84 3.54 -12.11
N GLU A 66 -10.95 4.14 -12.51
CA GLU A 66 -11.22 4.46 -13.92
C GLU A 66 -10.23 5.49 -14.46
N ARG A 67 -9.92 6.54 -13.69
CA ARG A 67 -8.87 7.50 -14.06
C ARG A 67 -7.51 6.82 -14.24
N LEU A 68 -7.15 5.90 -13.34
CA LEU A 68 -5.92 5.14 -13.44
C LEU A 68 -5.90 4.26 -14.69
N ARG A 69 -7.00 3.57 -14.99
CA ARG A 69 -7.13 2.72 -16.19
C ARG A 69 -6.90 3.51 -17.47
N LEU A 70 -7.58 4.66 -17.61
CA LEU A 70 -7.45 5.54 -18.78
C LEU A 70 -6.04 6.12 -18.90
N TRP A 71 -5.44 6.53 -17.78
CA TRP A 71 -4.08 7.06 -17.77
C TRP A 71 -3.06 5.99 -18.21
N LEU A 72 -3.18 4.76 -17.73
CA LEU A 72 -2.31 3.65 -18.13
C LEU A 72 -2.47 3.32 -19.62
N GLN A 73 -3.69 3.33 -20.14
CA GLN A 73 -3.95 3.07 -21.56
C GLN A 73 -3.36 4.13 -22.50
N ALA A 74 -3.13 5.35 -22.02
CA ALA A 74 -2.51 6.43 -22.78
C ALA A 74 -0.96 6.33 -22.77
N LEU A 75 -0.36 5.43 -22.01
CA LEU A 75 1.10 5.24 -21.97
C LEU A 75 1.57 4.34 -23.11
N ASP A 76 2.72 4.67 -23.66
CA ASP A 76 3.45 3.78 -24.57
C ASP A 76 4.30 2.79 -23.76
N PRO A 77 3.94 1.49 -23.72
CA PRO A 77 4.70 0.47 -22.98
C PRO A 77 6.13 0.27 -23.50
N ALA A 78 6.42 0.62 -24.76
CA ALA A 78 7.77 0.51 -25.31
C ALA A 78 8.78 1.44 -24.63
N THR A 79 8.32 2.47 -23.94
CA THR A 79 9.18 3.39 -23.16
C THR A 79 9.48 2.87 -21.75
N LEU A 80 8.82 1.78 -21.32
CA LEU A 80 8.87 1.24 -19.97
C LEU A 80 9.68 -0.05 -19.88
N ALA A 81 10.40 -0.23 -18.79
CA ALA A 81 11.12 -1.46 -18.45
C ALA A 81 10.31 -2.40 -17.53
N SER A 82 9.45 -1.82 -16.71
CA SER A 82 8.56 -2.55 -15.80
C SER A 82 7.41 -1.66 -15.33
N ALA A 83 6.33 -2.28 -14.81
CA ALA A 83 5.23 -1.57 -14.17
C ALA A 83 4.90 -2.21 -12.81
N THR A 84 4.76 -1.38 -11.78
CA THR A 84 4.46 -1.81 -10.41
C THR A 84 3.34 -0.98 -9.83
N LEU A 85 2.35 -1.64 -9.21
CA LEU A 85 1.36 -1.01 -8.35
C LEU A 85 1.68 -1.33 -6.89
N ILE A 86 1.78 -0.30 -6.04
CA ILE A 86 1.96 -0.44 -4.58
C ILE A 86 0.73 0.16 -3.88
N ASN A 87 -0.15 -0.70 -3.38
CA ASN A 87 -1.28 -0.34 -2.55
C ASN A 87 -0.80 -0.19 -1.10
N ASN A 88 -0.37 1.03 -0.75
CA ASN A 88 0.16 1.34 0.58
C ASN A 88 -0.81 2.16 1.43
N ALA A 89 -1.71 2.93 0.84
CA ALA A 89 -2.67 3.71 1.60
C ALA A 89 -3.49 2.83 2.55
N GLY A 90 -3.70 3.31 3.75
CA GLY A 90 -4.50 2.64 4.76
C GLY A 90 -4.93 3.60 5.85
N VAL A 91 -6.04 3.29 6.47
CA VAL A 91 -6.59 4.01 7.62
C VAL A 91 -6.92 3.02 8.72
N ILE A 92 -6.89 3.47 9.96
CA ILE A 92 -7.43 2.72 11.09
C ILE A 92 -8.75 3.36 11.49
N SER A 93 -9.76 2.53 11.76
CA SER A 93 -11.03 2.97 12.34
C SER A 93 -10.84 3.44 13.79
N GLU A 94 -11.84 4.07 14.36
CA GLU A 94 -11.86 4.36 15.79
C GLU A 94 -11.63 3.08 16.61
N LEU A 95 -10.77 3.18 17.63
CA LEU A 95 -10.35 2.03 18.44
C LEU A 95 -11.34 1.79 19.58
N VAL A 96 -12.51 1.27 19.24
CA VAL A 96 -13.61 0.97 20.17
C VAL A 96 -14.17 -0.44 19.92
N PRO A 97 -14.77 -1.08 20.92
CA PRO A 97 -15.51 -2.33 20.72
C PRO A 97 -16.56 -2.18 19.61
N LEU A 98 -16.75 -3.21 18.79
CA LEU A 98 -17.62 -3.16 17.60
C LEU A 98 -19.05 -2.64 17.93
N ARG A 99 -19.59 -2.94 19.11
CA ARG A 99 -20.90 -2.44 19.57
C ARG A 99 -20.99 -0.92 19.75
N GLN A 100 -19.83 -0.23 19.75
CA GLN A 100 -19.73 1.24 19.89
C GLN A 100 -19.28 1.91 18.58
N ALA A 101 -18.84 1.10 17.60
CA ALA A 101 -18.33 1.61 16.34
C ALA A 101 -19.43 2.24 15.49
N GLN A 102 -19.12 3.33 14.80
CA GLN A 102 -20.00 3.98 13.85
C GLN A 102 -19.93 3.29 12.49
N ALA A 103 -21.10 3.08 11.86
CA ALA A 103 -21.18 2.38 10.56
C ALA A 103 -20.36 3.07 9.46
N ASP A 104 -20.35 4.40 9.42
CA ASP A 104 -19.61 5.17 8.42
C ASP A 104 -18.10 5.02 8.59
N ASP A 105 -17.59 4.95 9.83
CA ASP A 105 -16.18 4.73 10.10
C ASP A 105 -15.74 3.32 9.68
N LEU A 106 -16.57 2.30 9.98
CA LEU A 106 -16.34 0.92 9.51
C LEU A 106 -16.31 0.85 7.98
N ALA A 107 -17.29 1.48 7.32
CA ALA A 107 -17.38 1.54 5.86
C ALA A 107 -16.15 2.25 5.27
N HIS A 108 -15.74 3.38 5.83
CA HIS A 108 -14.55 4.12 5.39
C HIS A 108 -13.27 3.28 5.50
N ALA A 109 -13.08 2.57 6.63
CA ALA A 109 -11.92 1.71 6.83
C ALA A 109 -11.86 0.56 5.79
N LEU A 110 -13.01 -0.05 5.46
CA LEU A 110 -13.09 -1.11 4.46
C LEU A 110 -12.91 -0.57 3.03
N ARG A 111 -13.50 0.59 2.71
CA ARG A 111 -13.33 1.22 1.39
C ARG A 111 -11.86 1.53 1.10
N VAL A 112 -11.16 2.19 2.02
CA VAL A 112 -9.76 2.56 1.82
C VAL A 112 -8.84 1.34 1.95
N GLY A 113 -9.11 0.44 2.91
CA GLY A 113 -8.21 -0.66 3.27
C GLY A 113 -8.35 -1.93 2.42
N LEU A 114 -9.48 -2.09 1.70
CA LEU A 114 -9.75 -3.29 0.90
C LEU A 114 -10.33 -2.98 -0.48
N GLU A 115 -11.45 -2.26 -0.55
CA GLU A 115 -12.11 -1.98 -1.84
C GLU A 115 -11.20 -1.23 -2.80
N ALA A 116 -10.54 -0.15 -2.36
CA ALA A 116 -9.65 0.63 -3.20
C ALA A 116 -8.45 -0.18 -3.73
N PRO A 117 -7.71 -0.96 -2.91
CA PRO A 117 -6.70 -1.88 -3.42
C PRO A 117 -7.22 -2.84 -4.49
N MET A 118 -8.42 -3.42 -4.32
CA MET A 118 -9.04 -4.31 -5.30
C MET A 118 -9.35 -3.56 -6.61
N ALA A 119 -10.01 -2.40 -6.52
CA ALA A 119 -10.40 -1.60 -7.69
C ALA A 119 -9.18 -1.09 -8.48
N LEU A 120 -8.16 -0.58 -7.79
CA LEU A 120 -6.93 -0.11 -8.44
C LEU A 120 -6.14 -1.26 -9.07
N THR A 121 -6.11 -2.43 -8.41
CA THR A 121 -5.45 -3.62 -8.97
C THR A 121 -6.17 -4.09 -10.23
N ALA A 122 -7.50 -4.16 -10.22
CA ALA A 122 -8.28 -4.53 -11.41
C ALA A 122 -8.04 -3.54 -12.57
N ALA A 123 -8.02 -2.23 -12.31
CA ALA A 123 -7.72 -1.22 -13.29
C ALA A 123 -6.30 -1.34 -13.85
N PHE A 124 -5.31 -1.58 -12.98
CA PHE A 124 -3.91 -1.79 -13.37
C PHE A 124 -3.75 -3.01 -14.27
N LEU A 125 -4.26 -4.16 -13.86
CA LEU A 125 -4.13 -5.42 -14.60
C LEU A 125 -4.86 -5.36 -15.94
N SER A 126 -6.09 -4.86 -15.96
CA SER A 126 -6.87 -4.68 -17.19
C SER A 126 -6.16 -3.77 -18.20
N ALA A 127 -5.63 -2.63 -17.75
CA ALA A 127 -4.98 -1.68 -18.65
C ALA A 127 -3.61 -2.16 -19.16
N THR A 128 -2.93 -3.04 -18.41
CA THR A 128 -1.56 -3.48 -18.72
C THR A 128 -1.49 -4.94 -19.20
N GLN A 129 -2.62 -5.62 -19.41
CA GLN A 129 -2.63 -7.06 -19.74
C GLN A 129 -1.81 -7.44 -20.98
N THR A 130 -1.72 -6.54 -21.97
CA THR A 130 -1.00 -6.74 -23.23
C THR A 130 0.43 -6.20 -23.20
N TRP A 131 0.89 -5.63 -22.11
CA TRP A 131 2.22 -5.03 -22.03
C TRP A 131 3.31 -6.12 -21.99
N PRO A 132 4.30 -6.08 -22.88
CA PRO A 132 5.36 -7.09 -22.97
C PRO A 132 6.50 -6.81 -21.97
N LEU A 133 6.16 -6.53 -20.70
CA LEU A 133 7.11 -6.15 -19.65
C LEU A 133 6.69 -6.73 -18.29
N PRO A 134 7.63 -6.92 -17.36
CA PRO A 134 7.33 -7.40 -16.01
C PRO A 134 6.36 -6.48 -15.27
N ARG A 135 5.34 -7.08 -14.67
CA ARG A 135 4.31 -6.40 -13.87
C ARG A 135 4.29 -6.94 -12.46
N LYS A 136 4.18 -6.05 -11.48
CA LYS A 136 4.11 -6.41 -10.06
C LYS A 136 2.98 -5.67 -9.36
N VAL A 137 2.31 -6.36 -8.42
CA VAL A 137 1.36 -5.75 -7.48
C VAL A 137 1.83 -6.07 -6.06
N LEU A 138 2.07 -5.03 -5.27
CA LEU A 138 2.41 -5.13 -3.87
C LEU A 138 1.31 -4.49 -3.03
N ASN A 139 0.65 -5.29 -2.21
CA ASN A 139 -0.33 -4.85 -1.23
C ASN A 139 0.33 -4.74 0.14
N ILE A 140 0.30 -3.57 0.77
CA ILE A 140 0.84 -3.41 2.13
C ILE A 140 -0.20 -3.89 3.13
N SER A 141 0.06 -5.08 3.68
CA SER A 141 -0.75 -5.74 4.68
C SER A 141 -0.32 -5.38 6.11
N SER A 142 -0.64 -6.21 7.05
CA SER A 142 -0.28 -6.12 8.47
C SER A 142 -0.27 -7.50 9.09
N GLY A 143 0.48 -7.68 10.18
CA GLY A 143 0.31 -8.84 11.05
C GLY A 143 -1.12 -9.02 11.56
N LEU A 144 -1.90 -7.94 11.60
CA LEU A 144 -3.32 -7.94 11.98
C LEU A 144 -4.26 -8.50 10.90
N GLY A 145 -3.78 -8.76 9.70
CA GLY A 145 -4.49 -9.60 8.72
C GLY A 145 -4.51 -11.09 9.08
N ARG A 146 -3.61 -11.51 10.00
CA ARG A 146 -3.44 -12.91 10.44
C ARG A 146 -3.69 -13.10 11.93
N ARG A 147 -3.66 -12.03 12.72
CA ARG A 147 -3.92 -12.01 14.16
C ARG A 147 -5.06 -11.05 14.46
N ALA A 148 -6.03 -11.53 15.24
CA ALA A 148 -7.10 -10.68 15.73
C ALA A 148 -6.61 -9.67 16.77
N MET A 149 -7.24 -8.50 16.82
CA MET A 149 -7.03 -7.46 17.82
C MET A 149 -8.38 -6.87 18.22
N ALA A 150 -8.65 -6.81 19.52
CA ALA A 150 -9.86 -6.19 20.03
C ALA A 150 -9.94 -4.72 19.62
N SER A 151 -11.13 -4.19 19.45
CA SER A 151 -11.41 -2.79 19.07
C SER A 151 -10.80 -2.33 17.74
N SER A 152 -10.44 -3.29 16.86
CA SER A 152 -9.86 -3.03 15.55
C SER A 152 -10.43 -3.94 14.47
N SER A 153 -11.70 -4.37 14.62
CA SER A 153 -12.30 -5.38 13.77
C SER A 153 -12.34 -4.99 12.30
N ALA A 154 -12.65 -3.74 11.95
CA ALA A 154 -12.69 -3.27 10.56
C ALA A 154 -11.28 -3.28 9.92
N TYR A 155 -10.26 -2.82 10.63
CA TYR A 155 -8.88 -2.86 10.15
C TYR A 155 -8.37 -4.30 9.97
N CYS A 156 -8.61 -5.17 10.96
CA CYS A 156 -8.26 -6.59 10.87
C CYS A 156 -8.97 -7.26 9.69
N ALA A 157 -10.27 -6.99 9.50
CA ALA A 157 -11.05 -7.52 8.39
C ALA A 157 -10.52 -7.03 7.03
N ALA A 158 -10.20 -5.74 6.89
CA ALA A 158 -9.63 -5.18 5.68
C ALA A 158 -8.28 -5.86 5.33
N LYS A 159 -7.39 -6.04 6.32
CA LYS A 159 -6.08 -6.65 6.09
C LYS A 159 -6.15 -8.16 5.86
N ALA A 160 -7.06 -8.86 6.53
CA ALA A 160 -7.34 -10.27 6.27
C ALA A 160 -7.96 -10.48 4.87
N GLY A 161 -8.91 -9.62 4.49
CA GLY A 161 -9.50 -9.59 3.16
C GLY A 161 -8.45 -9.32 2.08
N MET A 162 -7.54 -8.36 2.31
CA MET A 162 -6.42 -8.05 1.40
C MET A 162 -5.49 -9.26 1.23
N ASP A 163 -5.12 -9.96 2.31
CA ASP A 163 -4.30 -11.16 2.25
C ASP A 163 -5.00 -12.27 1.44
N HIS A 164 -6.30 -12.47 1.66
CA HIS A 164 -7.06 -13.49 0.93
C HIS A 164 -7.29 -13.11 -0.53
N PHE A 165 -7.67 -11.87 -0.82
CA PHE A 165 -7.75 -11.32 -2.17
C PHE A 165 -6.46 -11.55 -2.96
N THR A 166 -5.30 -11.29 -2.34
CA THR A 166 -4.00 -11.48 -3.00
C THR A 166 -3.72 -12.95 -3.31
N ARG A 167 -4.18 -13.90 -2.45
CA ARG A 167 -4.09 -15.35 -2.77
C ARG A 167 -4.93 -15.71 -3.99
N CYS A 168 -6.18 -15.22 -4.08
CA CYS A 168 -7.02 -15.45 -5.26
C CYS A 168 -6.36 -14.89 -6.51
N LEU A 169 -5.88 -13.65 -6.45
CA LEU A 169 -5.22 -12.97 -7.55
C LEU A 169 -3.94 -13.71 -8.02
N ALA A 170 -3.16 -14.27 -7.08
CA ALA A 170 -1.98 -15.05 -7.43
C ALA A 170 -2.33 -16.30 -8.26
N LEU A 171 -3.46 -16.95 -7.94
CA LEU A 171 -3.96 -18.09 -8.72
C LEU A 171 -4.43 -17.65 -10.11
N GLU A 172 -5.13 -16.52 -10.22
CA GLU A 172 -5.60 -15.97 -11.49
C GLU A 172 -4.43 -15.59 -12.41
N GLU A 173 -3.46 -14.84 -11.89
CA GLU A 173 -2.31 -14.39 -12.68
C GLU A 173 -1.36 -15.56 -13.06
N ALA A 174 -1.35 -16.66 -12.31
CA ALA A 174 -0.62 -17.87 -12.68
C ALA A 174 -1.18 -18.57 -13.92
N LEU A 175 -2.45 -18.33 -14.27
CA LEU A 175 -3.11 -18.87 -15.46
C LEU A 175 -2.88 -18.01 -16.71
N VAL A 176 -2.34 -16.79 -16.55
CA VAL A 176 -2.13 -15.86 -17.65
C VAL A 176 -0.67 -15.93 -18.11
N PRO A 177 -0.39 -16.08 -19.43
CA PRO A 177 0.98 -15.98 -19.94
C PRO A 177 1.60 -14.62 -19.54
N HIS A 178 2.74 -14.67 -18.88
CA HIS A 178 3.41 -13.47 -18.31
C HIS A 178 2.56 -12.70 -17.31
N GLY A 179 1.72 -13.38 -16.53
CA GLY A 179 0.89 -12.78 -15.49
C GLY A 179 1.69 -11.95 -14.48
N ALA A 180 1.06 -11.00 -13.83
CA ALA A 180 1.71 -10.15 -12.86
C ALA A 180 2.13 -10.96 -11.61
N LYS A 181 3.31 -10.65 -11.07
CA LYS A 181 3.71 -11.17 -9.76
C LYS A 181 3.03 -10.35 -8.65
N VAL A 182 2.40 -11.03 -7.70
CA VAL A 182 1.58 -10.35 -6.67
C VAL A 182 1.97 -10.79 -5.27
N CYS A 183 1.98 -9.87 -4.31
CA CYS A 183 2.25 -10.17 -2.91
C CYS A 183 1.53 -9.21 -1.98
N SER A 184 0.95 -9.75 -0.91
CA SER A 184 0.48 -9.01 0.26
C SER A 184 1.54 -9.12 1.35
N LEU A 185 2.18 -8.00 1.69
CA LEU A 185 3.38 -7.96 2.54
C LEU A 185 3.12 -7.20 3.83
N ALA A 186 3.32 -7.84 4.98
CA ALA A 186 3.34 -7.15 6.27
C ALA A 186 4.70 -6.45 6.45
N PRO A 187 4.73 -5.11 6.65
CA PRO A 187 5.97 -4.34 6.68
C PRO A 187 6.63 -4.27 8.07
N GLY A 188 6.09 -4.97 9.06
CA GLY A 188 6.51 -4.87 10.46
C GLY A 188 5.77 -3.78 11.24
N VAL A 189 6.31 -3.39 12.40
CA VAL A 189 5.74 -2.34 13.26
C VAL A 189 6.55 -1.05 13.06
N ILE A 190 5.88 -0.03 12.51
CA ILE A 190 6.55 1.17 11.98
C ILE A 190 6.11 2.39 12.78
N ASP A 191 7.03 3.30 13.09
CA ASP A 191 6.71 4.56 13.77
C ASP A 191 6.03 5.53 12.79
N THR A 192 4.71 5.57 12.85
CA THR A 192 3.82 6.36 11.98
C THR A 192 2.73 7.03 12.80
N ASP A 193 1.97 7.94 12.17
CA ASP A 193 0.78 8.54 12.79
C ASP A 193 -0.24 7.47 13.23
N MET A 194 -0.36 6.35 12.48
CA MET A 194 -1.22 5.22 12.86
C MET A 194 -0.74 4.60 14.18
N GLN A 195 0.56 4.44 14.36
CA GLN A 195 1.14 3.97 15.63
C GLN A 195 0.91 4.97 16.77
N SER A 196 0.95 6.28 16.47
CA SER A 196 0.59 7.32 17.44
C SER A 196 -0.87 7.21 17.87
N GLN A 197 -1.80 6.94 16.96
CA GLN A 197 -3.20 6.70 17.29
C GLN A 197 -3.38 5.46 18.19
N LEU A 198 -2.69 4.35 17.89
CA LEU A 198 -2.76 3.12 18.70
C LEU A 198 -2.25 3.34 20.13
N ARG A 199 -1.12 4.00 20.33
CA ARG A 199 -0.52 4.22 21.66
C ARG A 199 -1.21 5.32 22.48
N SER A 200 -1.99 6.21 21.83
CA SER A 200 -2.75 7.29 22.49
C SER A 200 -4.25 7.00 22.63
N ALA A 201 -4.71 5.81 22.22
CA ALA A 201 -6.09 5.41 22.35
C ALA A 201 -6.50 5.28 23.84
N ASP A 202 -7.80 5.37 24.09
CA ASP A 202 -8.34 5.14 25.43
C ASP A 202 -8.19 3.66 25.84
N ALA A 203 -7.39 3.41 26.88
CA ALA A 203 -7.14 2.06 27.38
C ALA A 203 -8.40 1.31 27.84
N SER A 204 -9.46 2.03 28.21
CA SER A 204 -10.75 1.42 28.59
C SER A 204 -11.47 0.83 27.39
N SER A 205 -11.25 1.39 26.20
CA SER A 205 -11.86 0.96 24.94
C SER A 205 -10.94 0.08 24.10
N PHE A 206 -9.61 0.23 24.25
CA PHE A 206 -8.60 -0.48 23.49
C PHE A 206 -7.61 -1.20 24.43
N PRO A 207 -7.84 -2.49 24.75
CA PRO A 207 -7.03 -3.24 25.72
C PRO A 207 -5.55 -3.36 25.38
N ASP A 208 -5.18 -3.36 24.09
CA ASP A 208 -3.80 -3.48 23.61
C ASP A 208 -3.00 -2.16 23.67
N GLN A 209 -3.59 -1.04 24.13
CA GLN A 209 -2.96 0.28 24.15
C GLN A 209 -1.58 0.28 24.83
N SER A 210 -1.48 -0.33 26.00
CA SER A 210 -0.24 -0.38 26.76
C SER A 210 0.89 -1.17 26.05
N ALA A 211 0.54 -2.20 25.28
CA ALA A 211 1.51 -2.96 24.49
C ALA A 211 2.10 -2.07 23.37
N PHE A 212 1.25 -1.25 22.68
CA PHE A 212 1.73 -0.32 21.68
C PHE A 212 2.56 0.83 22.27
N ALA A 213 2.20 1.33 23.44
CA ALA A 213 3.01 2.31 24.18
C ALA A 213 4.38 1.74 24.53
N SER A 214 4.45 0.48 25.00
CA SER A 214 5.68 -0.21 25.32
C SER A 214 6.60 -0.43 24.12
N LEU A 215 6.06 -0.76 22.95
CA LEU A 215 6.84 -0.87 21.71
C LEU A 215 7.59 0.43 21.39
N HIS A 216 6.94 1.58 21.58
CA HIS A 216 7.55 2.88 21.37
C HIS A 216 8.62 3.19 22.44
N SER A 217 8.30 3.04 23.73
CA SER A 217 9.23 3.36 24.83
C SER A 217 10.48 2.48 24.83
N ASN A 218 10.37 1.24 24.33
CA ASN A 218 11.48 0.30 24.22
C ASN A 218 12.28 0.41 22.91
N GLY A 219 11.98 1.41 22.05
CA GLY A 219 12.67 1.61 20.78
C GLY A 219 12.49 0.46 19.77
N GLN A 220 11.38 -0.27 19.85
CA GLN A 220 11.10 -1.44 19.01
C GLN A 220 10.38 -1.12 17.69
N LEU A 221 10.11 0.16 17.45
CA LEU A 221 9.51 0.61 16.20
C LEU A 221 10.59 0.79 15.13
N THR A 222 10.26 0.36 13.91
CA THR A 222 11.11 0.61 12.74
C THR A 222 10.81 2.01 12.20
N SER A 223 11.83 2.77 11.79
CA SER A 223 11.63 4.05 11.11
C SER A 223 10.89 3.88 9.79
N THR A 224 10.24 4.92 9.31
CA THR A 224 9.55 4.92 8.01
C THR A 224 10.52 4.64 6.86
N GLU A 225 11.74 5.16 6.94
CA GLU A 225 12.82 5.00 5.96
C GLU A 225 13.32 3.55 5.91
N ASP A 226 13.56 2.94 7.08
CA ASP A 226 14.01 1.55 7.17
C ASP A 226 12.92 0.56 6.74
N ALA A 227 11.67 0.83 7.10
CA ALA A 227 10.55 0.03 6.66
C ALA A 227 10.36 0.10 5.14
N ALA A 228 10.43 1.30 4.57
CA ALA A 228 10.39 1.52 3.12
C ALA A 228 11.51 0.74 2.41
N ARG A 229 12.74 0.82 2.92
CA ARG A 229 13.90 0.10 2.36
C ARG A 229 13.68 -1.41 2.36
N ARG A 230 13.19 -1.99 3.48
CA ARG A 230 12.91 -3.44 3.57
C ARG A 230 11.80 -3.85 2.61
N VAL A 231 10.71 -3.08 2.52
CA VAL A 231 9.60 -3.33 1.59
C VAL A 231 10.07 -3.29 0.15
N LEU A 232 10.85 -2.27 -0.24
CA LEU A 232 11.37 -2.14 -1.60
C LEU A 232 12.41 -3.21 -1.92
N ALA A 233 13.25 -3.60 -0.96
CA ALA A 233 14.18 -4.72 -1.12
C ALA A 233 13.42 -6.04 -1.36
N TYR A 234 12.33 -6.28 -0.60
CA TYR A 234 11.47 -7.45 -0.83
C TYR A 234 10.82 -7.43 -2.21
N LEU A 235 10.32 -6.29 -2.66
CA LEU A 235 9.72 -6.10 -4.00
C LEU A 235 10.72 -6.42 -5.14
N GLN A 236 12.02 -6.21 -4.91
CA GLN A 236 13.07 -6.44 -5.90
C GLN A 236 13.61 -7.88 -5.91
N ARG A 237 13.21 -8.73 -4.98
CA ARG A 237 13.64 -10.13 -4.94
C ARG A 237 13.24 -10.87 -6.22
N THR A 238 14.05 -11.84 -6.63
CA THR A 238 13.77 -12.69 -7.79
C THR A 238 12.59 -13.62 -7.57
N ASP A 239 12.36 -14.03 -6.31
CA ASP A 239 11.25 -14.85 -5.85
C ASP A 239 10.02 -14.04 -5.39
N PHE A 240 9.96 -12.72 -5.70
CA PHE A 240 8.78 -11.91 -5.41
C PHE A 240 7.54 -12.51 -6.07
N GLY A 241 6.51 -12.74 -5.28
CA GLY A 241 5.23 -13.32 -5.73
C GLY A 241 5.16 -14.84 -5.67
N ASP A 242 6.24 -15.54 -5.31
CA ASP A 242 6.18 -16.99 -5.07
C ASP A 242 5.39 -17.32 -3.78
N LEU A 243 5.45 -16.41 -2.81
CA LEU A 243 4.57 -16.39 -1.64
C LEU A 243 3.59 -15.22 -1.78
N PRO A 244 2.29 -15.47 -2.02
CA PRO A 244 1.30 -14.40 -2.19
C PRO A 244 1.02 -13.61 -0.89
N VAL A 245 1.40 -14.14 0.27
CA VAL A 245 1.28 -13.46 1.57
C VAL A 245 2.56 -13.68 2.36
N ALA A 246 3.24 -12.59 2.72
CA ALA A 246 4.56 -12.61 3.36
C ALA A 246 4.70 -11.56 4.47
N ASP A 247 5.84 -11.60 5.16
CA ASP A 247 6.27 -10.62 6.16
C ASP A 247 7.72 -10.22 5.86
N VAL A 248 8.08 -8.94 6.01
CA VAL A 248 9.47 -8.47 5.75
C VAL A 248 10.51 -9.04 6.73
N ARG A 249 10.08 -9.71 7.79
CA ARG A 249 10.91 -10.22 8.87
C ARG A 249 11.29 -11.71 8.71
N GLY A 250 10.74 -12.39 7.74
CA GLY A 250 11.02 -13.82 7.54
C GLY A 250 10.40 -14.41 6.33
#